data_86b984c42583c477128b16c06b5feeb4
#
_entry.id   86b984c42583c477128b16c06b5feeb4
#
_cell.length_a   1.000
_cell.length_b   1.000
_cell.length_c   1.000
_cell.angle_alpha   90.00
_cell.angle_beta   90.00
_cell.angle_gamma   90.00
#
_symmetry.space_group_name_H-M   'P 1'
#
loop_
_entity.id
_entity.type
_entity.pdbx_description
1 polymer ?
#
loop_
_entity_poly.entity_id
_entity_poly.type
_entity_poly.pdbx_seq_one_letter_code
_entity_poly.pdbx_strand_id
1 'polypeptide(L)' 'MGKIRRGNYLFVSWIGDHGHHVHVFRDGKLVVKWDLDNDTAIQGQASRKIRDLIGELVEEGQL' A
#
# COMPACT_ATOMS: atom_id res chain seq x y z
N MET A 1 -5.99 -9.49 -6.32
CA MET A 1 -6.18 -8.81 -5.03
C MET A 1 -5.46 -9.59 -3.93
N GLY A 2 -4.62 -8.91 -3.17
CA GLY A 2 -3.88 -9.54 -2.09
C GLY A 2 -4.00 -8.74 -0.81
N LYS A 3 -3.93 -9.42 0.32
CA LYS A 3 -3.95 -8.80 1.64
C LYS A 3 -2.74 -9.25 2.43
N ILE A 4 -1.98 -8.31 2.96
CA ILE A 4 -0.79 -8.58 3.74
C ILE A 4 -0.80 -7.69 4.97
N ARG A 5 -0.58 -8.31 6.13
CA ARG A 5 -0.44 -7.55 7.36
C ARG A 5 1.03 -7.47 7.73
N ARG A 6 1.50 -6.25 7.98
CA ARG A 6 2.86 -6.05 8.45
C ARG A 6 2.87 -4.91 9.46
N GLY A 7 3.40 -5.16 10.65
CA GLY A 7 3.33 -4.22 11.74
C GLY A 7 1.88 -3.97 12.11
N ASN A 8 1.50 -2.71 12.28
CA ASN A 8 0.14 -2.32 12.61
C ASN A 8 -0.70 -1.99 11.38
N TYR A 9 -0.20 -2.34 10.18
CA TYR A 9 -0.83 -1.97 8.93
C TYR A 9 -1.33 -3.17 8.16
N LEU A 10 -2.43 -2.99 7.45
CA LEU A 10 -2.94 -3.97 6.50
C LEU A 10 -2.80 -3.37 5.10
N PHE A 11 -2.13 -4.10 4.22
CA PHE A 11 -1.92 -3.69 2.84
C PHE A 11 -2.80 -4.54 1.94
N VAL A 12 -3.69 -3.87 1.19
CA VAL A 12 -4.58 -4.54 0.24
C VAL A 12 -4.21 -4.07 -1.15
N SER A 13 -3.72 -4.98 -1.99
CA SER A 13 -3.27 -4.63 -3.33
C SER A 13 -4.34 -4.94 -4.37
N TRP A 14 -4.40 -4.08 -5.39
CA TRP A 14 -5.34 -4.20 -6.51
C TRP A 14 -4.57 -4.00 -7.80
N ILE A 15 -4.83 -4.85 -8.78
CA ILE A 15 -4.36 -4.68 -10.14
C ILE A 15 -5.61 -4.55 -11.00
N GLY A 16 -5.75 -3.43 -11.69
CA GLY A 16 -6.95 -3.17 -12.50
C GLY A 16 -6.66 -2.24 -13.67
N ASP A 17 -7.72 -1.72 -14.26
CA ASP A 17 -7.63 -0.89 -15.46
C ASP A 17 -6.86 0.41 -15.24
N HIS A 18 -6.73 0.84 -14.00
CA HIS A 18 -6.07 2.10 -13.66
C HIS A 18 -4.67 1.89 -13.05
N GLY A 19 -4.10 0.69 -13.22
CA GLY A 19 -2.77 0.39 -12.74
C GLY A 19 -2.76 -0.42 -11.46
N HIS A 20 -1.63 -0.40 -10.78
CA HIS A 20 -1.41 -1.21 -9.58
C HIS A 20 -1.47 -0.29 -8.35
N HIS A 21 -2.52 -0.46 -7.56
CA HIS A 21 -2.77 0.36 -6.37
C HIS A 21 -2.70 -0.49 -5.11
N VAL A 22 -2.30 0.13 -3.99
CA VAL A 22 -2.36 -0.51 -2.69
C VAL A 22 -3.10 0.41 -1.73
N HIS A 23 -4.03 -0.18 -0.98
CA HIS A 23 -4.75 0.51 0.09
C HIS A 23 -4.12 0.12 1.41
N VAL A 24 -3.74 1.11 2.21
CA VAL A 24 -3.12 0.88 3.52
C VAL A 24 -4.12 1.23 4.60
N PHE A 25 -4.38 0.27 5.47
CA PHE A 25 -5.31 0.43 6.60
C PHE A 25 -4.57 0.31 7.93
N ARG A 26 -5.06 1.03 8.92
CA ARG A 26 -4.59 0.90 10.28
C ARG A 26 -5.80 0.98 11.19
N ASP A 27 -5.96 -0.04 12.07
CA ASP A 27 -7.08 -0.13 13.00
C ASP A 27 -8.43 -0.06 12.29
N GLY A 28 -8.52 -0.67 11.11
CA GLY A 28 -9.74 -0.70 10.33
C GLY A 28 -10.04 0.57 9.54
N LYS A 29 -9.13 1.54 9.56
CA LYS A 29 -9.33 2.81 8.85
C LYS A 29 -8.34 2.95 7.71
N LEU A 30 -8.82 3.46 6.58
CA LEU A 30 -7.97 3.75 5.44
C LEU A 30 -7.03 4.91 5.78
N VAL A 31 -5.73 4.67 5.66
CA VAL A 31 -4.70 5.68 5.91
C VAL A 31 -4.28 6.35 4.62
N VAL A 32 -4.01 5.55 3.60
CA VAL A 32 -3.54 6.06 2.32
C VAL A 32 -3.88 5.09 1.20
N LYS A 33 -4.17 5.63 0.01
CA LYS A 33 -4.20 4.88 -1.24
C LYS A 33 -2.93 5.22 -1.99
N TRP A 34 -2.13 4.22 -2.27
CA TRP A 34 -0.82 4.40 -2.88
C TRP A 34 -0.81 3.85 -4.30
N ASP A 35 -0.27 4.64 -5.22
CA ASP A 35 -0.08 4.23 -6.61
C ASP A 35 1.34 3.67 -6.76
N LEU A 36 1.44 2.36 -6.93
CA LEU A 36 2.74 1.69 -7.05
C LEU A 36 3.43 2.00 -8.37
N ASP A 37 2.67 2.26 -9.43
CA ASP A 37 3.24 2.55 -10.74
C ASP A 37 3.92 3.91 -10.77
N ASN A 38 3.32 4.90 -10.13
CA ASN A 38 3.84 6.27 -10.10
C ASN A 38 4.54 6.61 -8.78
N ASP A 39 4.54 5.69 -7.83
CA ASP A 39 5.20 5.83 -6.54
C ASP A 39 4.75 7.10 -5.80
N THR A 40 3.43 7.28 -5.74
CA THR A 40 2.84 8.47 -5.14
C THR A 40 1.52 8.14 -4.45
N ALA A 41 1.10 8.99 -3.51
CA ALA A 41 -0.18 8.84 -2.83
C ALA A 41 -1.30 9.37 -3.71
N ILE A 42 -2.33 8.55 -3.91
CA ILE A 42 -3.54 8.96 -4.64
C ILE A 42 -4.47 9.71 -3.69
N GLN A 43 -4.59 9.21 -2.46
CA GLN A 43 -5.46 9.79 -1.45
C GLN A 43 -4.82 9.57 -0.08
N GLY A 44 -4.88 10.57 0.78
CA GLY A 44 -4.28 10.51 2.11
C GLY A 44 -2.80 10.79 2.07
N GLN A 45 -2.11 10.42 3.13
CA GLN A 45 -0.67 10.64 3.26
C GLN A 45 0.01 9.37 3.71
N ALA A 46 1.14 9.05 3.08
CA ALA A 46 1.98 7.94 3.47
C ALA A 46 3.14 8.47 4.31
N SER A 47 3.21 8.04 5.57
CA SER A 47 4.37 8.35 6.40
C SER A 47 5.60 7.64 5.84
N ARG A 48 6.78 8.05 6.30
CA ARG A 48 8.02 7.40 5.90
C ARG A 48 7.97 5.91 6.21
N LYS A 49 7.43 5.55 7.37
CA LYS A 49 7.33 4.15 7.78
C LYS A 49 6.45 3.36 6.80
N ILE A 50 5.32 3.92 6.39
CA ILE A 50 4.44 3.26 5.43
C ILE A 50 5.16 3.08 4.10
N ARG A 51 5.86 4.11 3.61
CA ARG A 51 6.60 4.02 2.36
C ARG A 51 7.71 2.97 2.42
N ASP A 52 8.41 2.91 3.55
CA ASP A 52 9.46 1.90 3.76
C ASP A 52 8.86 0.50 3.72
N LEU A 53 7.72 0.29 4.36
CA LEU A 53 7.04 -1.01 4.37
C LEU A 53 6.54 -1.40 2.98
N ILE A 54 6.01 -0.43 2.22
CA ILE A 54 5.60 -0.68 0.84
C ILE A 54 6.81 -1.12 0.01
N GLY A 55 7.94 -0.43 0.17
CA GLY A 55 9.17 -0.79 -0.54
C GLY A 55 9.64 -2.19 -0.21
N GLU A 56 9.61 -2.57 1.08
CA GLU A 56 9.97 -3.91 1.50
C GLU A 56 9.07 -4.97 0.87
N LEU A 57 7.76 -4.73 0.87
CA LEU A 57 6.80 -5.68 0.32
C LEU A 57 6.95 -5.81 -1.20
N VAL A 58 7.28 -4.74 -1.88
CA VAL A 58 7.56 -4.79 -3.33
C VAL A 58 8.80 -5.62 -3.60
N GLU A 59 9.87 -5.42 -2.82
CA GLU A 59 11.11 -6.20 -2.96
C GLU A 59 10.88 -7.68 -2.69
N GLU A 60 9.99 -8.00 -1.76
CA GLU A 60 9.67 -9.38 -1.43
C GLU A 60 8.74 -10.04 -2.45
N GLY A 61 8.25 -9.28 -3.40
CA GLY A 61 7.29 -9.79 -4.38
C GLY A 61 5.87 -9.92 -3.85
N GLN A 62 5.56 -9.29 -2.72
CA GLN A 62 4.23 -9.37 -2.09
C GLN A 62 3.26 -8.33 -2.66
N LEU A 63 3.78 -7.25 -3.21
CA LEU A 63 2.96 -6.22 -3.82
C LEU A 63 3.29 -6.04 -5.30
#